data_35f274e3ec397e360025f8904e76f9fa
#
_entry.id   35f274e3ec397e360025f8904e76f9fa
#
_cell.length_a   1.000
_cell.length_b   1.000
_cell.length_c   1.000
_cell.angle_alpha   90.00
_cell.angle_beta   90.00
_cell.angle_gamma   90.00
#
_symmetry.space_group_name_H-M   'P 1'
#
loop_
_entity.id
_entity.type
_entity.pdbx_description
1 polymer ?
#
loop_
_entity_poly.entity_id
_entity_poly.type
_entity_poly.pdbx_seq_one_letter_code
_entity_poly.pdbx_strand_id
1 'polypeptide(L)'
;MTHVADEGAWQATFDDVGRPLSTTTFIVLDLETSGASPSIGAGITEIGAVKVRGGEIIGTFQTLVNPEGDIPAFITVLTGITNAMVFEAPKIEEAFPAFLEFLGSAEESVLVAHNAPFDIGFLKAAAGHLHYPWPKYPVVDTARLARKVLLKDEVPNCKLGTLARFFNTTTTPNHRALEDARATVDVLHGLLERIGSFGVTTLEELSSFSTRLTSAQKNKKHLASNIPASPGVYIFRGPQNEALYIGTSSNLKSRVRTYFTSSETRKRIFEMLAIADRVDTIICATVIEAQIRELRMINERRPPYNRRSKGQERATWAKIKNKPTSHFVPVKGTATLSNESEWIGPFGGSEEVTLGIQAIHHTLTSAEDFHYWDVRPIVKHLTEKMTALSMNEKYEEAANVRNQLGAFLRGVSRGTRIRALTSLPEVIAASPISPNVWEIVCIRYGRLVGSAVSRSNSTITKTIESLQNTSEVLTSSDQVLPHSTYEEVEKLLNFLDREHIRLVSIIGEWALPIFGAPSAQYVLERQRNRDQGNANLWLSSAQRANN
;
A
#
# COMPACT_ATOMS: atom_id res chain seq x y z
N MET A 1 24.16 -39.74 19.71
CA MET A 1 22.95 -39.32 19.00
C MET A 1 22.64 -37.90 19.46
N THR A 2 23.16 -36.94 18.74
CA THR A 2 23.00 -35.50 18.99
C THR A 2 21.87 -35.01 18.08
N HIS A 3 20.77 -34.59 18.67
CA HIS A 3 19.70 -33.89 17.96
C HIS A 3 20.20 -32.51 17.52
N VAL A 4 20.38 -32.35 16.23
CA VAL A 4 20.50 -31.05 15.57
C VAL A 4 19.09 -30.45 15.51
N ALA A 5 18.89 -29.37 16.23
CA ALA A 5 17.67 -28.57 16.10
C ALA A 5 17.70 -27.87 14.74
N ASP A 6 16.71 -28.19 13.93
CA ASP A 6 16.43 -27.54 12.66
C ASP A 6 15.98 -26.09 12.93
N GLU A 7 16.90 -25.13 12.79
CA GLU A 7 16.58 -23.72 12.79
C GLU A 7 15.93 -23.38 11.44
N GLY A 8 14.61 -23.61 11.35
CA GLY A 8 13.79 -23.22 10.22
C GLY A 8 14.00 -21.75 9.87
N ALA A 9 14.68 -21.51 8.78
CA ALA A 9 14.87 -20.20 8.17
C ALA A 9 13.50 -19.55 7.93
N TRP A 10 13.21 -18.50 8.65
CA TRP A 10 12.02 -17.65 8.45
C TRP A 10 12.22 -16.82 7.18
N GLN A 11 11.88 -17.40 6.07
CA GLN A 11 11.67 -16.66 4.83
C GLN A 11 10.21 -16.23 4.83
N ALA A 12 9.95 -14.93 5.06
CA ALA A 12 8.67 -14.35 4.72
C ALA A 12 8.54 -14.45 3.19
N THR A 13 7.86 -15.48 2.71
CA THR A 13 7.48 -15.57 1.29
C THR A 13 6.47 -14.47 1.00
N PHE A 14 6.47 -13.96 -0.23
CA PHE A 14 5.46 -12.98 -0.70
C PHE A 14 4.02 -13.49 -0.48
N ASP A 15 3.81 -14.79 -0.39
CA ASP A 15 2.54 -15.46 -0.11
C ASP A 15 2.03 -15.22 1.33
N ASP A 16 2.90 -14.94 2.30
CA ASP A 16 2.53 -14.62 3.68
C ASP A 16 2.02 -13.18 3.88
N VAL A 17 2.20 -12.32 2.89
CA VAL A 17 1.80 -10.88 2.97
C VAL A 17 0.40 -10.66 2.42
N GLY A 18 -0.17 -11.59 1.65
CA GLY A 18 -1.42 -11.42 0.90
C GLY A 18 -1.27 -10.48 -0.30
N ARG A 19 -2.25 -10.47 -1.22
CA ARG A 19 -2.25 -9.62 -2.40
C ARG A 19 -2.59 -8.17 -2.00
N PRO A 20 -1.67 -7.18 -2.19
CA PRO A 20 -1.96 -5.79 -1.85
C PRO A 20 -3.14 -5.25 -2.66
N LEU A 21 -4.04 -4.49 -2.02
CA LEU A 21 -5.18 -3.86 -2.70
C LEU A 21 -4.74 -2.88 -3.79
N SER A 22 -3.60 -2.22 -3.61
CA SER A 22 -3.04 -1.28 -4.60
C SER A 22 -2.58 -1.93 -5.90
N THR A 23 -2.23 -3.21 -5.88
CA THR A 23 -1.82 -3.98 -7.07
C THR A 23 -2.89 -4.93 -7.57
N THR A 24 -4.00 -5.06 -6.83
CA THR A 24 -5.13 -5.90 -7.20
C THR A 24 -5.93 -5.25 -8.35
N THR A 25 -6.26 -6.05 -9.36
CA THR A 25 -7.16 -5.63 -10.42
C THR A 25 -8.60 -5.88 -9.99
N PHE A 26 -9.37 -4.83 -9.79
CA PHE A 26 -10.80 -4.91 -9.53
C PHE A 26 -11.57 -4.72 -10.84
N ILE A 27 -12.54 -5.59 -11.09
CA ILE A 27 -13.49 -5.45 -12.20
C ILE A 27 -14.85 -5.16 -11.60
N VAL A 28 -15.19 -3.89 -11.60
CA VAL A 28 -16.47 -3.39 -11.10
C VAL A 28 -17.48 -3.52 -12.21
N LEU A 29 -18.52 -4.32 -11.99
CA LEU A 29 -19.53 -4.64 -12.98
C LEU A 29 -20.93 -4.37 -12.45
N ASP A 30 -21.84 -4.13 -13.38
CA ASP A 30 -23.27 -4.01 -13.17
C ASP A 30 -23.98 -4.60 -14.38
N LEU A 31 -25.15 -5.19 -14.16
CA LEU A 31 -25.96 -5.80 -15.20
C LEU A 31 -27.37 -5.21 -15.19
N GLU A 32 -27.89 -4.89 -16.36
CA GLU A 32 -29.33 -4.72 -16.54
C GLU A 32 -29.95 -6.00 -17.09
N THR A 33 -31.16 -6.30 -16.65
CA THR A 33 -31.81 -7.59 -16.94
C THR A 33 -33.28 -7.41 -17.25
N SER A 34 -33.88 -8.35 -17.97
CA SER A 34 -35.32 -8.36 -18.26
C SER A 34 -36.19 -8.81 -17.07
N GLY A 35 -35.58 -9.12 -15.91
CA GLY A 35 -36.31 -9.56 -14.71
C GLY A 35 -35.41 -9.89 -13.54
N ALA A 36 -36.00 -10.35 -12.45
CA ALA A 36 -35.35 -10.48 -11.14
C ALA A 36 -34.42 -11.71 -11.00
N SER A 37 -34.52 -12.75 -11.83
CA SER A 37 -33.74 -13.97 -11.69
C SER A 37 -33.66 -14.77 -13.00
N PRO A 38 -32.54 -15.38 -13.33
CA PRO A 38 -32.43 -16.32 -14.44
C PRO A 38 -33.37 -17.53 -14.32
N SER A 39 -33.67 -17.95 -13.10
CA SER A 39 -34.52 -19.12 -12.84
C SER A 39 -35.98 -18.95 -13.30
N ILE A 40 -36.43 -17.72 -13.55
CA ILE A 40 -37.76 -17.39 -14.09
C ILE A 40 -37.71 -16.96 -15.55
N GLY A 41 -36.59 -17.25 -16.25
CA GLY A 41 -36.44 -16.95 -17.69
C GLY A 41 -35.96 -15.53 -17.99
N ALA A 42 -35.53 -14.76 -17.00
CA ALA A 42 -34.98 -13.42 -17.25
C ALA A 42 -33.57 -13.51 -17.87
N GLY A 43 -33.36 -12.72 -18.93
CA GLY A 43 -32.06 -12.59 -19.62
C GLY A 43 -31.34 -11.29 -19.25
N ILE A 44 -30.05 -11.22 -19.56
CA ILE A 44 -29.25 -10.00 -19.48
C ILE A 44 -29.62 -9.10 -20.65
N THR A 45 -29.79 -7.80 -20.41
CA THR A 45 -30.10 -6.78 -21.44
C THR A 45 -28.96 -5.78 -21.66
N GLU A 46 -28.09 -5.56 -20.64
CA GLU A 46 -26.87 -4.77 -20.76
C GLU A 46 -25.80 -5.32 -19.81
N ILE A 47 -24.53 -5.32 -20.26
CA ILE A 47 -23.37 -5.58 -19.43
C ILE A 47 -22.52 -4.33 -19.39
N GLY A 48 -22.24 -3.80 -18.20
CA GLY A 48 -21.31 -2.70 -17.97
C GLY A 48 -20.21 -3.11 -17.00
N ALA A 49 -18.96 -2.81 -17.33
CA ALA A 49 -17.87 -3.09 -16.42
C ALA A 49 -16.71 -2.09 -16.55
N VAL A 50 -16.05 -1.84 -15.43
CA VAL A 50 -14.89 -0.95 -15.32
C VAL A 50 -13.76 -1.72 -14.65
N LYS A 51 -12.61 -1.80 -15.31
CA LYS A 51 -11.41 -2.40 -14.77
C LYS A 51 -10.55 -1.34 -14.09
N VAL A 52 -10.24 -1.55 -12.81
CA VAL A 52 -9.51 -0.59 -11.96
C VAL A 52 -8.31 -1.28 -11.33
N ARG A 53 -7.17 -0.58 -11.30
CA ARG A 53 -5.96 -1.03 -10.62
C ARG A 53 -5.20 0.18 -10.07
N GLY A 54 -4.79 0.11 -8.80
CA GLY A 54 -4.08 1.22 -8.17
C GLY A 54 -4.88 2.52 -8.05
N GLY A 55 -6.23 2.44 -8.11
CA GLY A 55 -7.12 3.60 -8.11
C GLY A 55 -7.41 4.17 -9.51
N GLU A 56 -6.74 3.70 -10.56
CA GLU A 56 -6.91 4.18 -11.94
C GLU A 56 -7.77 3.24 -12.77
N ILE A 57 -8.61 3.80 -13.65
CA ILE A 57 -9.39 3.04 -14.63
C ILE A 57 -8.45 2.63 -15.77
N ILE A 58 -8.28 1.31 -15.96
CA ILE A 58 -7.39 0.73 -16.99
C ILE A 58 -8.16 0.09 -18.14
N GLY A 59 -9.49 0.06 -18.08
CA GLY A 59 -10.34 -0.44 -19.15
C GLY A 59 -11.83 -0.33 -18.82
N THR A 60 -12.66 -0.28 -19.86
CA THR A 60 -14.12 -0.29 -19.76
C THR A 60 -14.69 -1.27 -20.76
N PHE A 61 -15.82 -1.89 -20.38
CA PHE A 61 -16.60 -2.77 -21.23
C PHE A 61 -18.07 -2.38 -21.15
N GLN A 62 -18.72 -2.27 -22.28
CA GLN A 62 -20.15 -2.04 -22.35
C GLN A 62 -20.74 -2.71 -23.60
N THR A 63 -21.83 -3.43 -23.42
CA THR A 63 -22.61 -3.96 -24.52
C THR A 63 -24.06 -4.13 -24.13
N LEU A 64 -24.96 -3.79 -25.03
CA LEU A 64 -26.34 -4.27 -24.97
C LEU A 64 -26.36 -5.75 -25.32
N VAL A 65 -27.32 -6.49 -24.80
CA VAL A 65 -27.49 -7.92 -25.05
C VAL A 65 -28.95 -8.19 -25.39
N ASN A 66 -29.17 -8.96 -26.45
CA ASN A 66 -30.50 -9.43 -26.78
C ASN A 66 -30.92 -10.57 -25.82
N PRO A 67 -31.91 -10.37 -24.94
CA PRO A 67 -32.32 -11.38 -23.97
C PRO A 67 -33.16 -12.51 -24.57
N GLU A 68 -33.42 -12.50 -25.90
CA GLU A 68 -34.29 -13.43 -26.64
C GLU A 68 -35.72 -13.53 -26.13
N GLY A 69 -36.12 -12.55 -25.31
CA GLY A 69 -37.47 -12.42 -24.77
C GLY A 69 -37.87 -10.96 -24.60
N ASP A 70 -39.15 -10.74 -24.37
CA ASP A 70 -39.68 -9.39 -24.16
C ASP A 70 -39.18 -8.76 -22.87
N ILE A 71 -38.78 -7.49 -22.93
CA ILE A 71 -38.43 -6.69 -21.77
C ILE A 71 -39.74 -6.12 -21.21
N PRO A 72 -40.15 -6.46 -19.96
CA PRO A 72 -41.35 -5.93 -19.36
C PRO A 72 -41.36 -4.41 -19.31
N ALA A 73 -42.52 -3.78 -19.54
CA ALA A 73 -42.63 -2.33 -19.59
C ALA A 73 -42.09 -1.60 -18.35
N PHE A 74 -42.25 -2.19 -17.15
CA PHE A 74 -41.71 -1.59 -15.92
C PHE A 74 -40.18 -1.61 -15.87
N ILE A 75 -39.53 -2.62 -16.49
CA ILE A 75 -38.05 -2.68 -16.62
C ILE A 75 -37.59 -1.61 -17.61
N THR A 76 -38.30 -1.46 -18.75
CA THR A 76 -38.01 -0.39 -19.72
C THR A 76 -38.12 1.00 -19.08
N VAL A 77 -39.12 1.23 -18.23
CA VAL A 77 -39.28 2.51 -17.51
C VAL A 77 -38.12 2.72 -16.52
N LEU A 78 -37.62 1.65 -15.88
CA LEU A 78 -36.55 1.71 -14.89
C LEU A 78 -35.18 1.94 -15.54
N THR A 79 -34.85 1.17 -16.59
CA THR A 79 -33.50 1.12 -17.20
C THR A 79 -33.36 2.01 -18.43
N GLY A 80 -34.49 2.40 -19.03
CA GLY A 80 -34.52 3.06 -20.33
C GLY A 80 -34.25 2.12 -21.52
N ILE A 81 -34.01 0.83 -21.28
CA ILE A 81 -33.69 -0.15 -22.32
C ILE A 81 -35.01 -0.70 -22.89
N THR A 82 -35.20 -0.52 -24.20
CA THR A 82 -36.39 -0.96 -24.92
C THR A 82 -36.13 -2.23 -25.72
N ASN A 83 -37.17 -2.98 -26.08
CA ASN A 83 -37.06 -4.13 -26.97
C ASN A 83 -36.42 -3.74 -28.32
N ALA A 84 -36.68 -2.56 -28.84
CA ALA A 84 -36.06 -2.08 -30.08
C ALA A 84 -34.56 -1.88 -29.97
N MET A 85 -34.06 -1.44 -28.81
CA MET A 85 -32.60 -1.23 -28.58
C MET A 85 -31.85 -2.55 -28.55
N VAL A 86 -32.44 -3.62 -28.04
CA VAL A 86 -31.76 -4.91 -27.88
C VAL A 86 -32.03 -5.86 -29.06
N PHE A 87 -32.93 -5.51 -29.96
CA PHE A 87 -33.31 -6.39 -31.07
C PHE A 87 -32.14 -6.77 -31.98
N GLU A 88 -31.29 -5.78 -32.32
CA GLU A 88 -30.09 -5.99 -33.13
C GLU A 88 -28.81 -6.15 -32.28
N ALA A 89 -28.95 -6.14 -30.95
CA ALA A 89 -27.81 -6.34 -30.07
C ALA A 89 -27.30 -7.81 -30.14
N PRO A 90 -26.02 -8.05 -29.86
CA PRO A 90 -25.47 -9.40 -29.81
C PRO A 90 -26.22 -10.25 -28.78
N LYS A 91 -26.42 -11.51 -29.09
CA LYS A 91 -26.95 -12.47 -28.14
C LYS A 91 -25.89 -12.79 -27.07
N ILE A 92 -26.32 -13.45 -26.00
CA ILE A 92 -25.42 -13.82 -24.89
C ILE A 92 -24.26 -14.71 -25.34
N GLU A 93 -24.46 -15.55 -26.37
CA GLU A 93 -23.46 -16.42 -26.98
C GLU A 93 -22.30 -15.63 -27.58
N GLU A 94 -22.54 -14.41 -28.05
CA GLU A 94 -21.54 -13.53 -28.66
C GLU A 94 -20.97 -12.55 -27.61
N ALA A 95 -21.82 -11.99 -26.77
CA ALA A 95 -21.41 -10.99 -25.77
C ALA A 95 -20.60 -11.61 -24.61
N PHE A 96 -20.95 -12.82 -24.17
CA PHE A 96 -20.35 -13.43 -22.99
C PHE A 96 -18.88 -13.83 -23.17
N PRO A 97 -18.43 -14.42 -24.29
CA PRO A 97 -17.00 -14.70 -24.51
C PRO A 97 -16.14 -13.44 -24.51
N ALA A 98 -16.58 -12.36 -25.16
CA ALA A 98 -15.89 -11.07 -25.15
C ALA A 98 -15.82 -10.47 -23.74
N PHE A 99 -16.88 -10.63 -22.94
CA PHE A 99 -16.88 -10.22 -21.55
C PHE A 99 -15.92 -11.07 -20.69
N LEU A 100 -15.86 -12.39 -20.90
CA LEU A 100 -14.89 -13.25 -20.20
C LEU A 100 -13.45 -12.87 -20.52
N GLU A 101 -13.15 -12.54 -21.77
CA GLU A 101 -11.84 -12.03 -22.17
C GLU A 101 -11.51 -10.72 -21.45
N PHE A 102 -12.46 -9.81 -21.36
CA PHE A 102 -12.31 -8.58 -20.57
C PHE A 102 -12.07 -8.87 -19.09
N LEU A 103 -12.74 -9.84 -18.47
CA LEU A 103 -12.52 -10.22 -17.08
C LEU A 103 -11.08 -10.69 -16.83
N GLY A 104 -10.47 -11.44 -17.75
CA GLY A 104 -9.16 -12.04 -17.56
C GLY A 104 -9.15 -13.20 -16.57
N SER A 105 -7.98 -13.55 -16.03
CA SER A 105 -7.85 -14.71 -15.14
C SER A 105 -8.42 -14.44 -13.73
N ALA A 106 -8.98 -15.49 -13.11
CA ALA A 106 -9.48 -15.41 -11.74
C ALA A 106 -8.36 -15.25 -10.68
N GLU A 107 -7.12 -15.52 -11.06
CA GLU A 107 -5.95 -15.34 -10.20
C GLU A 107 -5.55 -13.87 -10.08
N GLU A 108 -5.77 -13.08 -11.14
CA GLU A 108 -5.39 -11.67 -11.19
C GLU A 108 -6.54 -10.71 -10.87
N SER A 109 -7.78 -11.14 -11.15
CA SER A 109 -8.96 -10.29 -11.13
C SER A 109 -9.89 -10.58 -9.96
N VAL A 110 -10.48 -9.53 -9.41
CA VAL A 110 -11.51 -9.57 -8.37
C VAL A 110 -12.78 -8.92 -8.92
N LEU A 111 -13.89 -9.65 -8.93
CA LEU A 111 -15.16 -9.09 -9.34
C LEU A 111 -15.77 -8.24 -8.22
N VAL A 112 -16.31 -7.10 -8.58
CA VAL A 112 -16.98 -6.18 -7.65
C VAL A 112 -18.32 -5.81 -8.22
N ALA A 113 -19.38 -5.89 -7.43
CA ALA A 113 -20.69 -5.39 -7.82
C ALA A 113 -21.45 -4.82 -6.60
N HIS A 114 -22.46 -4.02 -6.84
CA HIS A 114 -23.34 -3.50 -5.80
C HIS A 114 -24.53 -4.44 -5.60
N ASN A 115 -24.53 -5.25 -4.54
CA ASN A 115 -25.40 -6.41 -4.34
C ASN A 115 -25.00 -7.60 -5.26
N ALA A 116 -23.73 -7.91 -5.28
CA ALA A 116 -23.06 -8.87 -6.16
C ALA A 116 -23.75 -10.25 -6.36
N PRO A 117 -24.51 -10.83 -5.40
CA PRO A 117 -25.23 -12.07 -5.66
C PRO A 117 -26.18 -12.01 -6.86
N PHE A 118 -26.74 -10.85 -7.18
CA PHE A 118 -27.61 -10.64 -8.33
C PHE A 118 -26.81 -10.79 -9.63
N ASP A 119 -25.83 -9.95 -9.85
CA ASP A 119 -25.05 -9.92 -11.09
C ASP A 119 -24.28 -11.22 -11.32
N ILE A 120 -23.60 -11.71 -10.28
CA ILE A 120 -22.85 -12.98 -10.33
C ILE A 120 -23.80 -14.16 -10.58
N GLY A 121 -25.03 -14.09 -10.12
CA GLY A 121 -26.07 -15.09 -10.39
C GLY A 121 -26.42 -15.18 -11.87
N PHE A 122 -26.63 -14.06 -12.54
CA PHE A 122 -26.88 -13.99 -13.98
C PHE A 122 -25.68 -14.44 -14.82
N LEU A 123 -24.47 -14.01 -14.47
CA LEU A 123 -23.25 -14.42 -15.17
C LEU A 123 -22.99 -15.94 -15.05
N LYS A 124 -23.21 -16.51 -13.88
CA LYS A 124 -23.09 -17.98 -13.69
C LYS A 124 -24.16 -18.75 -14.49
N ALA A 125 -25.38 -18.23 -14.55
CA ALA A 125 -26.43 -18.83 -15.33
C ALA A 125 -26.11 -18.79 -16.84
N ALA A 126 -25.59 -17.66 -17.35
CA ALA A 126 -25.12 -17.52 -18.71
C ALA A 126 -23.96 -18.50 -19.01
N ALA A 127 -22.96 -18.57 -18.14
CA ALA A 127 -21.86 -19.53 -18.27
C ALA A 127 -22.36 -20.99 -18.34
N GLY A 128 -23.31 -21.35 -17.46
CA GLY A 128 -23.91 -22.68 -17.44
C GLY A 128 -24.71 -22.98 -18.70
N HIS A 129 -25.48 -22.03 -19.21
CA HIS A 129 -26.23 -22.15 -20.45
C HIS A 129 -25.31 -22.38 -21.66
N LEU A 130 -24.19 -21.66 -21.71
CA LEU A 130 -23.22 -21.73 -22.79
C LEU A 130 -22.15 -22.84 -22.59
N HIS A 131 -22.27 -23.64 -21.54
CA HIS A 131 -21.31 -24.68 -21.18
C HIS A 131 -19.88 -24.18 -20.96
N TYR A 132 -19.71 -22.91 -20.59
CA TYR A 132 -18.41 -22.36 -20.16
C TYR A 132 -18.15 -22.70 -18.70
N PRO A 133 -16.93 -23.15 -18.33
CA PRO A 133 -16.55 -23.29 -16.94
C PRO A 133 -16.47 -21.92 -16.29
N TRP A 134 -17.25 -21.69 -15.23
CA TRP A 134 -17.17 -20.43 -14.48
C TRP A 134 -15.91 -20.41 -13.60
N PRO A 135 -14.95 -19.49 -13.82
CA PRO A 135 -13.77 -19.38 -12.99
C PRO A 135 -14.15 -18.95 -11.57
N LYS A 136 -13.35 -19.37 -10.57
CA LYS A 136 -13.59 -19.04 -9.16
C LYS A 136 -13.06 -17.67 -8.82
N TYR A 137 -13.59 -16.62 -9.43
CA TYR A 137 -13.22 -15.24 -9.10
C TYR A 137 -13.52 -14.95 -7.62
N PRO A 138 -12.59 -14.27 -6.90
CA PRO A 138 -12.95 -13.59 -5.66
C PRO A 138 -14.00 -12.51 -5.96
N VAL A 139 -14.98 -12.35 -5.05
CA VAL A 139 -16.10 -11.40 -5.24
C VAL A 139 -16.19 -10.46 -4.05
N VAL A 140 -16.26 -9.16 -4.32
CA VAL A 140 -16.52 -8.10 -3.34
C VAL A 140 -17.90 -7.50 -3.60
N ASP A 141 -18.77 -7.52 -2.61
CA ASP A 141 -20.08 -6.91 -2.62
C ASP A 141 -20.01 -5.56 -1.88
N THR A 142 -20.11 -4.45 -2.61
CA THR A 142 -20.02 -3.10 -2.05
C THR A 142 -21.16 -2.76 -1.12
N ALA A 143 -22.38 -3.26 -1.36
CA ALA A 143 -23.51 -3.06 -0.45
C ALA A 143 -23.30 -3.79 0.88
N ARG A 144 -22.77 -5.02 0.84
CA ARG A 144 -22.40 -5.79 2.04
C ARG A 144 -21.24 -5.16 2.77
N LEU A 145 -20.25 -4.66 2.04
CA LEU A 145 -19.10 -3.96 2.60
C LEU A 145 -19.51 -2.66 3.28
N ALA A 146 -20.36 -1.84 2.63
CA ALA A 146 -20.87 -0.60 3.19
C ALA A 146 -21.62 -0.82 4.52
N ARG A 147 -22.48 -1.85 4.61
CA ARG A 147 -23.18 -2.21 5.86
C ARG A 147 -22.25 -2.54 7.03
N LYS A 148 -20.99 -2.85 6.76
CA LYS A 148 -19.98 -3.18 7.78
C LYS A 148 -19.10 -1.99 8.14
N VAL A 149 -18.83 -1.13 7.16
CA VAL A 149 -17.90 -0.01 7.26
C VAL A 149 -18.60 1.26 7.76
N LEU A 150 -19.83 1.48 7.31
CA LEU A 150 -20.59 2.70 7.63
C LEU A 150 -21.45 2.50 8.88
N LEU A 151 -21.56 3.54 9.67
CA LEU A 151 -22.43 3.55 10.83
C LEU A 151 -23.89 3.81 10.39
N LYS A 152 -24.85 3.33 11.17
CA LYS A 152 -26.28 3.49 10.85
C LYS A 152 -26.78 4.94 10.87
N ASP A 153 -26.04 5.82 11.54
CA ASP A 153 -26.29 7.26 11.64
C ASP A 153 -25.59 8.07 10.53
N GLU A 154 -24.65 7.48 9.79
CA GLU A 154 -24.01 8.15 8.65
C GLU A 154 -24.84 8.07 7.38
N VAL A 155 -25.51 6.93 7.15
CA VAL A 155 -26.35 6.71 5.95
C VAL A 155 -27.66 6.03 6.30
N PRO A 156 -28.79 6.44 5.71
CA PRO A 156 -30.09 5.84 5.99
C PRO A 156 -30.20 4.40 5.46
N ASN A 157 -29.48 4.07 4.41
CA ASN A 157 -29.39 2.73 3.82
C ASN A 157 -28.13 2.59 2.94
N CYS A 158 -27.83 1.37 2.50
CA CYS A 158 -26.68 1.09 1.64
C CYS A 158 -27.10 0.78 0.20
N LYS A 159 -28.09 1.48 -0.36
CA LYS A 159 -28.40 1.44 -1.79
C LYS A 159 -27.37 2.27 -2.57
N LEU A 160 -27.10 1.91 -3.82
CA LEU A 160 -26.08 2.58 -4.65
C LEU A 160 -26.30 4.09 -4.71
N GLY A 161 -27.48 4.56 -5.03
CA GLY A 161 -27.78 5.99 -5.08
C GLY A 161 -27.65 6.75 -3.74
N THR A 162 -27.78 6.05 -2.61
CA THR A 162 -27.50 6.64 -1.29
C THR A 162 -26.00 6.76 -1.04
N LEU A 163 -25.26 5.70 -1.34
CA LEU A 163 -23.79 5.68 -1.18
C LEU A 163 -23.12 6.62 -2.18
N ALA A 164 -23.63 6.72 -3.40
CA ALA A 164 -23.13 7.66 -4.41
C ALA A 164 -23.19 9.10 -3.90
N ARG A 165 -24.31 9.51 -3.32
CA ARG A 165 -24.44 10.84 -2.69
C ARG A 165 -23.53 11.01 -1.49
N PHE A 166 -23.39 9.99 -0.67
CA PHE A 166 -22.55 10.03 0.54
C PHE A 166 -21.05 10.17 0.21
N PHE A 167 -20.57 9.48 -0.80
CA PHE A 167 -19.19 9.53 -1.26
C PHE A 167 -18.92 10.60 -2.32
N ASN A 168 -19.96 11.37 -2.74
CA ASN A 168 -19.87 12.39 -3.79
C ASN A 168 -19.26 11.81 -5.08
N THR A 169 -19.86 10.70 -5.57
CA THR A 169 -19.36 10.04 -6.78
C THR A 169 -19.40 10.96 -7.99
N THR A 170 -18.44 10.78 -8.89
CA THR A 170 -18.35 11.55 -10.16
C THR A 170 -19.50 11.23 -11.10
N THR A 171 -20.06 10.02 -11.01
CA THR A 171 -21.17 9.53 -11.81
C THR A 171 -22.40 9.31 -10.93
N THR A 172 -23.55 9.78 -11.38
CA THR A 172 -24.84 9.52 -10.70
C THR A 172 -25.45 8.24 -11.26
N PRO A 173 -25.79 7.25 -10.40
CA PRO A 173 -26.46 6.03 -10.83
C PRO A 173 -27.80 6.33 -11.51
N ASN A 174 -28.07 5.70 -12.65
CA ASN A 174 -29.22 5.96 -13.48
C ASN A 174 -29.86 4.72 -14.13
N HIS A 175 -29.53 3.54 -13.61
CA HIS A 175 -29.92 2.23 -14.15
C HIS A 175 -29.44 1.99 -15.59
N ARG A 176 -28.20 2.38 -15.86
CA ARG A 176 -27.42 1.97 -17.03
C ARG A 176 -26.14 1.29 -16.53
N ALA A 177 -25.91 0.10 -17.02
CA ALA A 177 -24.92 -0.80 -16.46
C ALA A 177 -23.51 -0.18 -16.34
N LEU A 178 -23.03 0.55 -17.37
CA LEU A 178 -21.71 1.18 -17.28
C LEU A 178 -21.67 2.36 -16.30
N GLU A 179 -22.72 3.17 -16.25
CA GLU A 179 -22.79 4.33 -15.35
C GLU A 179 -22.91 3.87 -13.89
N ASP A 180 -23.70 2.82 -13.62
CA ASP A 180 -23.83 2.25 -12.29
C ASP A 180 -22.54 1.52 -11.86
N ALA A 181 -21.83 0.87 -12.79
CA ALA A 181 -20.49 0.34 -12.54
C ALA A 181 -19.48 1.46 -12.20
N ARG A 182 -19.50 2.61 -12.90
CA ARG A 182 -18.65 3.77 -12.58
C ARG A 182 -18.95 4.36 -11.21
N ALA A 183 -20.22 4.56 -10.89
CA ALA A 183 -20.60 5.01 -9.56
C ALA A 183 -20.17 4.01 -8.47
N THR A 184 -20.23 2.72 -8.77
CA THR A 184 -19.77 1.65 -7.88
C THR A 184 -18.25 1.66 -7.72
N VAL A 185 -17.45 2.09 -8.71
CA VAL A 185 -16.01 2.31 -8.58
C VAL A 185 -15.72 3.36 -7.51
N ASP A 186 -16.37 4.52 -7.59
CA ASP A 186 -16.16 5.60 -6.61
C ASP A 186 -16.59 5.18 -5.20
N VAL A 187 -17.72 4.45 -5.10
CA VAL A 187 -18.19 3.87 -3.82
C VAL A 187 -17.17 2.86 -3.28
N LEU A 188 -16.60 2.00 -4.14
CA LEU A 188 -15.55 1.06 -3.75
C LEU A 188 -14.32 1.81 -3.21
N HIS A 189 -13.86 2.84 -3.90
CA HIS A 189 -12.71 3.65 -3.48
C HIS A 189 -12.96 4.30 -2.13
N GLY A 190 -14.11 4.94 -1.92
CA GLY A 190 -14.46 5.53 -0.63
C GLY A 190 -14.56 4.51 0.51
N LEU A 191 -15.06 3.30 0.22
CA LEU A 191 -15.08 2.20 1.19
C LEU A 191 -13.68 1.68 1.48
N LEU A 192 -12.82 1.50 0.46
CA LEU A 192 -11.44 1.05 0.62
C LEU A 192 -10.60 2.07 1.38
N GLU A 193 -10.77 3.37 1.15
CA GLU A 193 -10.13 4.43 1.92
C GLU A 193 -10.48 4.33 3.41
N ARG A 194 -11.77 4.17 3.72
CA ARG A 194 -12.22 3.95 5.10
C ARG A 194 -11.66 2.69 5.72
N ILE A 195 -11.61 1.59 4.96
CA ILE A 195 -11.07 0.31 5.42
C ILE A 195 -9.55 0.38 5.57
N GLY A 196 -8.87 1.12 4.72
CA GLY A 196 -7.43 1.38 4.84
C GLY A 196 -7.06 2.00 6.19
N SER A 197 -7.91 2.89 6.72
CA SER A 197 -7.75 3.44 8.08
C SER A 197 -7.85 2.35 9.18
N PHE A 198 -8.42 1.20 8.87
CA PHE A 198 -8.51 0.03 9.75
C PHE A 198 -7.33 -0.95 9.58
N GLY A 199 -6.38 -0.62 8.68
CA GLY A 199 -5.19 -1.43 8.40
C GLY A 199 -5.44 -2.63 7.50
N VAL A 200 -6.55 -2.67 6.79
CA VAL A 200 -6.83 -3.63 5.71
C VAL A 200 -6.10 -3.15 4.47
N THR A 201 -5.10 -3.89 4.05
CA THR A 201 -4.23 -3.53 2.93
C THR A 201 -4.14 -4.61 1.86
N THR A 202 -4.68 -5.81 2.16
CA THR A 202 -4.61 -6.97 1.26
C THR A 202 -6.01 -7.50 0.93
N LEU A 203 -6.11 -8.22 -0.19
CA LEU A 203 -7.36 -8.85 -0.65
C LEU A 203 -7.87 -9.91 0.36
N GLU A 204 -6.98 -10.67 0.98
CA GLU A 204 -7.30 -11.68 1.97
C GLU A 204 -7.91 -11.03 3.22
N GLU A 205 -7.35 -9.90 3.65
CA GLU A 205 -7.91 -9.10 4.75
C GLU A 205 -9.27 -8.53 4.37
N LEU A 206 -9.44 -8.02 3.15
CA LEU A 206 -10.73 -7.52 2.64
C LEU A 206 -11.77 -8.65 2.55
N SER A 207 -11.41 -9.80 2.05
CA SER A 207 -12.30 -10.97 1.89
C SER A 207 -12.75 -11.52 3.26
N SER A 208 -11.85 -11.53 4.23
CA SER A 208 -12.13 -11.94 5.60
C SER A 208 -12.79 -10.84 6.46
N PHE A 209 -12.96 -9.64 5.91
CA PHE A 209 -13.63 -8.50 6.53
C PHE A 209 -15.13 -8.80 6.73
N SER A 210 -15.41 -9.96 7.28
CA SER A 210 -16.76 -10.45 7.48
C SER A 210 -16.86 -11.20 8.78
N THR A 211 -17.92 -11.01 9.42
CA THR A 211 -18.59 -11.89 10.36
C THR A 211 -18.57 -11.50 11.83
N ARG A 212 -19.55 -11.95 12.46
CA ARG A 212 -20.04 -11.84 13.84
C ARG A 212 -18.96 -11.51 14.89
N LEU A 213 -19.21 -10.48 15.68
CA LEU A 213 -18.45 -10.18 16.90
C LEU A 213 -18.25 -11.45 17.73
N THR A 214 -17.02 -11.74 18.11
CA THR A 214 -16.70 -12.80 19.05
C THR A 214 -17.20 -12.44 20.46
N SER A 215 -17.37 -13.45 21.32
CA SER A 215 -17.74 -13.20 22.73
C SER A 215 -16.72 -12.30 23.43
N ALA A 216 -15.42 -12.45 23.12
CA ALA A 216 -14.36 -11.60 23.66
C ALA A 216 -14.52 -10.13 23.24
N GLN A 217 -14.84 -9.86 21.96
CA GLN A 217 -15.08 -8.49 21.47
C GLN A 217 -16.30 -7.84 22.14
N LYS A 218 -17.39 -8.62 22.33
CA LYS A 218 -18.60 -8.12 22.99
C LYS A 218 -18.35 -7.77 24.45
N ASN A 219 -17.72 -8.68 25.19
CA ASN A 219 -17.48 -8.55 26.63
C ASN A 219 -16.47 -7.45 26.98
N LYS A 220 -15.49 -7.17 26.08
CA LYS A 220 -14.41 -6.21 26.33
C LYS A 220 -14.58 -4.87 25.59
N LYS A 221 -15.73 -4.62 24.99
CA LYS A 221 -16.04 -3.35 24.30
C LYS A 221 -15.86 -2.12 25.21
N HIS A 222 -16.03 -2.27 26.51
CA HIS A 222 -15.83 -1.22 27.51
C HIS A 222 -14.39 -0.69 27.53
N LEU A 223 -13.39 -1.48 27.10
CA LEU A 223 -11.99 -1.04 27.00
C LEU A 223 -11.79 0.13 26.02
N ALA A 224 -12.72 0.35 25.10
CA ALA A 224 -12.71 1.46 24.16
C ALA A 224 -13.50 2.71 24.63
N SER A 225 -14.04 2.72 25.86
CA SER A 225 -14.97 3.79 26.30
C SER A 225 -14.29 5.14 26.49
N ASN A 226 -13.14 5.17 27.15
CA ASN A 226 -12.46 6.38 27.61
C ASN A 226 -11.24 6.77 26.76
N ILE A 227 -11.25 6.41 25.47
CA ILE A 227 -10.14 6.68 24.57
C ILE A 227 -10.31 8.08 23.96
N PRO A 228 -9.26 8.95 23.99
CA PRO A 228 -9.31 10.30 23.44
C PRO A 228 -9.37 10.28 21.90
N ALA A 229 -10.04 11.28 21.31
CA ALA A 229 -10.09 11.49 19.87
C ALA A 229 -8.91 12.37 19.42
N SER A 230 -7.69 11.86 19.57
CA SER A 230 -6.44 12.56 19.29
C SER A 230 -5.45 11.63 18.58
N PRO A 231 -4.45 12.16 17.87
CA PRO A 231 -3.31 11.36 17.40
C PRO A 231 -2.56 10.75 18.59
N GLY A 232 -2.01 9.55 18.42
CA GLY A 232 -1.21 8.95 19.47
C GLY A 232 -0.97 7.46 19.31
N VAL A 233 -0.41 6.88 20.37
CA VAL A 233 -0.11 5.45 20.50
C VAL A 233 -1.09 4.82 21.47
N TYR A 234 -1.61 3.64 21.14
CA TYR A 234 -2.40 2.81 22.04
C TYR A 234 -1.70 1.50 22.32
N ILE A 235 -1.86 1.00 23.54
CA ILE A 235 -1.19 -0.19 24.05
C ILE A 235 -2.24 -1.10 24.67
N PHE A 236 -2.47 -2.25 24.08
CA PHE A 236 -3.23 -3.31 24.73
C PHE A 236 -2.34 -3.99 25.77
N ARG A 237 -2.82 -4.03 27.01
CA ARG A 237 -2.11 -4.64 28.13
C ARG A 237 -2.81 -5.91 28.60
N GLY A 238 -2.01 -6.89 29.00
CA GLY A 238 -2.49 -8.08 29.69
C GLY A 238 -2.60 -7.90 31.20
N PRO A 239 -3.05 -8.96 31.90
CA PRO A 239 -3.28 -8.94 33.35
C PRO A 239 -2.03 -8.62 34.19
N GLN A 240 -0.84 -8.95 33.70
CA GLN A 240 0.45 -8.69 34.35
C GLN A 240 1.07 -7.36 33.95
N ASN A 241 0.28 -6.46 33.35
CA ASN A 241 0.72 -5.16 32.82
C ASN A 241 1.69 -5.25 31.62
N GLU A 242 1.88 -6.42 31.03
CA GLU A 242 2.68 -6.63 29.83
C GLU A 242 2.02 -5.98 28.61
N ALA A 243 2.85 -5.42 27.72
CA ALA A 243 2.38 -4.90 26.45
C ALA A 243 2.12 -6.06 25.48
N LEU A 244 0.85 -6.33 25.17
CA LEU A 244 0.44 -7.36 24.23
C LEU A 244 0.56 -6.89 22.79
N TYR A 245 0.11 -5.66 22.52
CA TYR A 245 0.12 -5.05 21.21
C TYR A 245 0.27 -3.53 21.34
N ILE A 246 1.05 -2.92 20.47
CA ILE A 246 1.24 -1.47 20.36
C ILE A 246 0.84 -1.05 18.95
N GLY A 247 0.10 0.04 18.83
CA GLY A 247 -0.28 0.60 17.55
C GLY A 247 -0.47 2.10 17.61
N THR A 248 -0.55 2.73 16.46
CA THR A 248 -0.72 4.18 16.32
C THR A 248 -1.95 4.53 15.50
N SER A 249 -2.46 5.73 15.69
CA SER A 249 -3.56 6.28 14.91
C SER A 249 -3.55 7.80 14.92
N SER A 250 -4.10 8.41 13.86
CA SER A 250 -4.46 9.82 13.83
C SER A 250 -5.67 10.14 14.73
N ASN A 251 -6.50 9.13 15.05
CA ASN A 251 -7.61 9.22 15.99
C ASN A 251 -7.70 7.92 16.80
N LEU A 252 -7.18 7.97 18.03
CA LEU A 252 -7.13 6.82 18.94
C LEU A 252 -8.50 6.23 19.22
N LYS A 253 -9.51 7.08 19.48
CA LYS A 253 -10.88 6.65 19.79
C LYS A 253 -11.51 5.85 18.67
N SER A 254 -11.42 6.35 17.45
CA SER A 254 -11.91 5.66 16.26
C SER A 254 -11.18 4.32 16.08
N ARG A 255 -9.85 4.34 16.14
CA ARG A 255 -9.01 3.16 15.90
C ARG A 255 -9.23 2.05 16.92
N VAL A 256 -9.20 2.37 18.21
CA VAL A 256 -9.37 1.35 19.27
C VAL A 256 -10.76 0.73 19.22
N ARG A 257 -11.80 1.51 18.89
CA ARG A 257 -13.16 0.99 18.72
C ARG A 257 -13.27 -0.07 17.63
N THR A 258 -12.47 0.03 16.55
CA THR A 258 -12.53 -0.92 15.44
C THR A 258 -12.15 -2.35 15.84
N TYR A 259 -11.30 -2.53 16.82
CA TYR A 259 -10.95 -3.85 17.35
C TYR A 259 -12.16 -4.60 17.96
N PHE A 260 -13.16 -3.87 18.40
CA PHE A 260 -14.38 -4.40 19.03
C PHE A 260 -15.59 -4.39 18.09
N THR A 261 -15.34 -4.26 16.78
CA THR A 261 -16.37 -4.32 15.74
C THR A 261 -16.21 -5.59 14.90
N SER A 262 -17.21 -5.88 14.08
CA SER A 262 -17.17 -7.01 13.14
C SER A 262 -16.16 -6.83 11.99
N SER A 263 -15.55 -5.65 11.88
CA SER A 263 -14.50 -5.35 10.90
C SER A 263 -13.14 -5.97 11.26
N GLU A 264 -12.91 -6.31 12.53
CA GLU A 264 -11.70 -7.02 12.92
C GLU A 264 -11.84 -8.51 12.61
N THR A 265 -10.91 -9.06 11.83
CA THR A 265 -10.97 -10.45 11.35
C THR A 265 -9.71 -11.25 11.65
N ARG A 266 -8.65 -10.57 12.06
CA ARG A 266 -7.36 -11.21 12.31
C ARG A 266 -7.41 -12.12 13.54
N LYS A 267 -7.25 -13.44 13.34
CA LYS A 267 -7.29 -14.45 14.40
C LYS A 267 -6.40 -14.09 15.59
N ARG A 268 -5.19 -13.62 15.31
CA ARG A 268 -4.22 -13.22 16.34
C ARG A 268 -4.67 -12.02 17.18
N ILE A 269 -5.44 -11.10 16.58
CA ILE A 269 -6.05 -9.99 17.32
C ILE A 269 -7.17 -10.49 18.22
N PHE A 270 -7.96 -11.48 17.79
CA PHE A 270 -8.96 -12.11 18.67
C PHE A 270 -8.32 -12.80 19.87
N GLU A 271 -7.19 -13.49 19.67
CA GLU A 271 -6.40 -14.09 20.75
C GLU A 271 -5.90 -12.99 21.72
N MET A 272 -5.35 -11.91 21.20
CA MET A 272 -4.92 -10.76 21.99
C MET A 272 -6.07 -10.14 22.79
N LEU A 273 -7.23 -9.91 22.16
CA LEU A 273 -8.41 -9.36 22.82
C LEU A 273 -8.95 -10.27 23.91
N ALA A 274 -8.83 -11.60 23.75
CA ALA A 274 -9.26 -12.56 24.79
C ALA A 274 -8.51 -12.37 26.11
N ILE A 275 -7.21 -12.02 26.05
CA ILE A 275 -6.35 -11.82 27.22
C ILE A 275 -6.19 -10.35 27.61
N ALA A 276 -6.43 -9.39 26.70
CA ALA A 276 -6.27 -7.97 27.01
C ALA A 276 -7.15 -7.54 28.18
N ASP A 277 -6.58 -6.84 29.14
CA ASP A 277 -7.24 -6.36 30.35
C ASP A 277 -7.57 -4.88 30.29
N ARG A 278 -6.70 -4.07 29.69
CA ARG A 278 -6.92 -2.63 29.49
C ARG A 278 -6.23 -2.10 28.23
N VAL A 279 -6.59 -0.87 27.86
CA VAL A 279 -5.94 -0.12 26.79
C VAL A 279 -5.39 1.19 27.36
N ASP A 280 -4.06 1.33 27.34
CA ASP A 280 -3.41 2.58 27.67
C ASP A 280 -3.25 3.43 26.40
N THR A 281 -3.24 4.75 26.54
CA THR A 281 -3.03 5.67 25.42
C THR A 281 -1.98 6.71 25.74
N ILE A 282 -1.18 7.07 24.75
CA ILE A 282 -0.22 8.18 24.78
C ILE A 282 -0.64 9.15 23.70
N ILE A 283 -1.13 10.33 24.11
CA ILE A 283 -1.48 11.39 23.15
C ILE A 283 -0.18 11.97 22.59
N CYS A 284 -0.14 12.15 21.28
CA CYS A 284 0.96 12.77 20.56
C CYS A 284 0.48 14.08 19.93
N ALA A 285 1.39 15.05 19.77
CA ALA A 285 1.07 16.29 19.10
C ALA A 285 0.76 16.05 17.60
N THR A 286 1.49 15.11 16.98
CA THR A 286 1.43 14.85 15.54
C THR A 286 1.35 13.37 15.23
N VAL A 287 0.94 13.03 13.99
CA VAL A 287 0.87 11.65 13.53
C VAL A 287 2.27 11.05 13.39
N ILE A 288 3.24 11.84 12.91
CA ILE A 288 4.62 11.36 12.75
C ILE A 288 5.25 11.05 14.12
N GLU A 289 4.99 11.87 15.14
CA GLU A 289 5.42 11.58 16.51
C GLU A 289 4.83 10.25 17.01
N ALA A 290 3.53 10.03 16.79
CA ALA A 290 2.88 8.80 17.18
C ALA A 290 3.53 7.58 16.50
N GLN A 291 3.82 7.66 15.19
CA GLN A 291 4.46 6.61 14.43
C GLN A 291 5.90 6.30 14.90
N ILE A 292 6.67 7.31 15.25
CA ILE A 292 8.02 7.14 15.76
C ILE A 292 8.00 6.56 17.20
N ARG A 293 7.08 7.05 18.05
CA ARG A 293 6.90 6.48 19.39
C ARG A 293 6.49 5.01 19.34
N GLU A 294 5.58 4.65 18.45
CA GLU A 294 5.19 3.25 18.21
C GLU A 294 6.42 2.39 17.89
N LEU A 295 7.25 2.82 16.92
CA LEU A 295 8.47 2.10 16.54
C LEU A 295 9.40 1.89 17.73
N ARG A 296 9.70 2.95 18.46
CA ARG A 296 10.59 2.89 19.64
C ARG A 296 10.04 1.94 20.70
N MET A 297 8.75 2.03 20.99
CA MET A 297 8.10 1.19 22.00
C MET A 297 8.00 -0.28 21.58
N ILE A 298 7.78 -0.57 20.28
CA ILE A 298 7.79 -1.95 19.77
C ILE A 298 9.21 -2.54 19.91
N ASN A 299 10.23 -1.78 19.57
CA ASN A 299 11.63 -2.23 19.71
C ASN A 299 12.02 -2.49 21.17
N GLU A 300 11.63 -1.59 22.08
CA GLU A 300 11.91 -1.71 23.50
C GLU A 300 11.16 -2.88 24.15
N ARG A 301 9.83 -2.98 23.92
CA ARG A 301 8.94 -3.90 24.66
C ARG A 301 8.70 -5.22 23.97
N ARG A 302 8.99 -5.33 22.67
CA ARG A 302 8.83 -6.53 21.83
C ARG A 302 7.47 -7.25 22.01
N PRO A 303 6.33 -6.53 21.87
CA PRO A 303 5.03 -7.08 22.22
C PRO A 303 4.71 -8.33 21.41
N PRO A 304 4.13 -9.40 22.01
CA PRO A 304 3.95 -10.68 21.35
C PRO A 304 3.07 -10.61 20.09
N TYR A 305 2.10 -9.72 20.04
CA TYR A 305 1.14 -9.61 18.93
C TYR A 305 1.53 -8.65 17.83
N ASN A 306 2.60 -7.85 17.97
CA ASN A 306 3.18 -7.11 16.84
C ASN A 306 4.01 -8.08 15.97
N ARG A 307 3.83 -8.02 14.66
CA ARG A 307 4.68 -8.77 13.69
C ARG A 307 5.77 -7.89 13.09
N ARG A 308 5.40 -6.65 12.72
CA ARG A 308 6.31 -5.67 12.11
C ARG A 308 7.15 -4.97 13.18
N SER A 309 8.28 -4.42 12.76
CA SER A 309 9.17 -3.56 13.58
C SER A 309 9.79 -4.21 14.83
N LYS A 310 9.77 -5.55 14.94
CA LYS A 310 10.46 -6.28 16.00
C LYS A 310 11.96 -6.52 15.71
N GLY A 311 12.34 -6.36 14.46
CA GLY A 311 13.69 -6.65 13.96
C GLY A 311 14.45 -5.43 13.46
N GLN A 312 14.14 -4.23 13.98
CA GLN A 312 14.76 -2.97 13.55
C GLN A 312 16.31 -2.98 13.64
N GLU A 313 16.84 -3.76 14.57
CA GLU A 313 18.29 -3.97 14.73
C GLU A 313 18.87 -4.95 13.69
N ARG A 314 18.04 -5.60 12.86
CA ARG A 314 18.45 -6.65 11.91
C ARG A 314 18.46 -6.17 10.45
N ALA A 315 18.70 -4.87 10.25
CA ALA A 315 18.91 -4.37 8.90
C ALA A 315 20.07 -5.13 8.22
N THR A 316 19.89 -5.46 6.95
CA THR A 316 20.90 -6.16 6.17
C THR A 316 21.78 -5.16 5.44
N TRP A 317 23.07 -5.24 5.63
CA TRP A 317 24.05 -4.35 5.05
C TRP A 317 25.05 -5.14 4.21
N ALA A 318 25.72 -4.50 3.28
CA ALA A 318 26.92 -5.02 2.65
C ALA A 318 28.14 -4.34 3.30
N LYS A 319 29.08 -5.11 3.84
CA LYS A 319 30.31 -4.64 4.46
C LYS A 319 31.52 -5.10 3.67
N ILE A 320 32.56 -4.25 3.57
CA ILE A 320 33.84 -4.64 2.99
C ILE A 320 34.56 -5.60 3.92
N LYS A 321 35.06 -6.69 3.34
CA LYS A 321 35.96 -7.66 3.97
C LYS A 321 37.27 -7.67 3.19
N ASN A 322 38.41 -7.44 3.89
CA ASN A 322 39.71 -7.17 3.26
C ASN A 322 40.64 -8.39 3.14
N LYS A 323 40.16 -9.64 3.35
CA LYS A 323 40.98 -10.84 3.23
C LYS A 323 40.26 -11.95 2.49
N PRO A 324 40.90 -12.64 1.52
CA PRO A 324 42.23 -12.37 0.92
C PRO A 324 42.26 -11.18 -0.04
N THR A 325 41.11 -10.76 -0.57
CA THR A 325 40.91 -9.60 -1.44
C THR A 325 39.74 -8.77 -0.91
N SER A 326 39.76 -7.47 -1.14
CA SER A 326 38.65 -6.58 -0.74
C SER A 326 37.37 -6.91 -1.52
N HIS A 327 36.34 -7.33 -0.81
CA HIS A 327 35.02 -7.63 -1.38
C HIS A 327 33.88 -7.32 -0.40
N PHE A 328 32.67 -7.12 -0.90
CA PHE A 328 31.49 -6.93 -0.05
C PHE A 328 30.90 -8.26 0.39
N VAL A 329 30.50 -8.34 1.66
CA VAL A 329 29.77 -9.47 2.26
C VAL A 329 28.50 -8.98 2.94
N PRO A 330 27.42 -9.76 2.93
CA PRO A 330 26.20 -9.42 3.66
C PRO A 330 26.40 -9.55 5.16
N VAL A 331 25.95 -8.55 5.93
CA VAL A 331 26.01 -8.51 7.39
C VAL A 331 24.66 -8.07 7.94
N LYS A 332 24.15 -8.75 8.97
CA LYS A 332 22.95 -8.37 9.71
C LYS A 332 23.34 -7.68 11.02
N GLY A 333 22.67 -6.58 11.34
CA GLY A 333 22.83 -5.90 12.62
C GLY A 333 22.81 -4.38 12.51
N THR A 334 23.00 -3.72 13.63
CA THR A 334 23.32 -2.29 13.68
C THR A 334 24.76 -2.15 13.22
N ALA A 335 24.94 -1.54 12.07
CA ALA A 335 26.27 -1.24 11.60
C ALA A 335 26.88 -0.17 12.53
N THR A 336 27.87 -0.54 13.32
CA THR A 336 28.79 0.40 13.94
C THR A 336 29.65 0.96 12.80
N LEU A 337 29.20 2.05 12.22
CA LEU A 337 29.78 2.60 11.00
C LEU A 337 30.88 3.58 11.39
N SER A 338 32.04 3.05 11.67
CA SER A 338 33.25 3.86 11.94
C SER A 338 33.92 4.40 10.67
N ASN A 339 33.59 3.85 9.48
CA ASN A 339 34.10 4.31 8.19
C ASN A 339 32.98 4.29 7.15
N GLU A 340 32.62 5.44 6.61
CA GLU A 340 31.53 5.62 5.63
C GLU A 340 31.70 4.79 4.35
N SER A 341 32.92 4.52 3.92
CA SER A 341 33.24 3.79 2.70
C SER A 341 33.09 2.26 2.83
N GLU A 342 33.02 1.73 4.04
CA GLU A 342 33.00 0.28 4.28
C GLU A 342 31.62 -0.36 4.22
N TRP A 343 30.54 0.43 4.16
CA TRP A 343 29.19 -0.08 4.28
C TRP A 343 28.25 0.45 3.22
N ILE A 344 27.40 -0.43 2.70
CA ILE A 344 26.33 -0.10 1.76
C ILE A 344 25.01 -0.63 2.30
N GLY A 345 23.93 0.10 2.14
CA GLY A 345 22.60 -0.29 2.60
C GLY A 345 21.96 0.76 3.53
N PRO A 346 20.91 0.39 4.28
CA PRO A 346 20.40 -0.97 4.43
C PRO A 346 19.67 -1.50 3.21
N PHE A 347 19.69 -2.81 3.02
CA PHE A 347 18.91 -3.53 2.01
C PHE A 347 17.63 -4.10 2.62
N GLY A 348 16.60 -4.33 1.79
CA GLY A 348 15.31 -4.84 2.22
C GLY A 348 15.30 -6.31 2.69
N GLY A 349 16.39 -7.03 2.46
CA GLY A 349 16.56 -8.43 2.90
C GLY A 349 17.81 -9.08 2.36
N SER A 350 17.99 -10.37 2.65
CA SER A 350 19.18 -11.14 2.26
C SER A 350 19.33 -11.32 0.74
N GLU A 351 18.22 -11.44 0.03
CA GLU A 351 18.22 -11.55 -1.44
C GLU A 351 18.64 -10.21 -2.08
N GLU A 352 18.04 -9.11 -1.64
CA GLU A 352 18.38 -7.79 -2.19
C GLU A 352 19.85 -7.41 -1.96
N VAL A 353 20.41 -7.71 -0.78
CA VAL A 353 21.84 -7.44 -0.53
C VAL A 353 22.73 -8.29 -1.42
N THR A 354 22.36 -9.56 -1.67
CA THR A 354 23.13 -10.45 -2.54
C THR A 354 23.16 -9.92 -3.97
N LEU A 355 21.99 -9.54 -4.52
CA LEU A 355 21.89 -8.93 -5.85
C LEU A 355 22.68 -7.60 -5.93
N GLY A 356 22.58 -6.76 -4.92
CA GLY A 356 23.34 -5.50 -4.86
C GLY A 356 24.85 -5.69 -4.83
N ILE A 357 25.33 -6.67 -4.08
CA ILE A 357 26.75 -7.05 -4.04
C ILE A 357 27.22 -7.60 -5.39
N GLN A 358 26.42 -8.45 -6.04
CA GLN A 358 26.73 -8.97 -7.37
C GLN A 358 26.86 -7.86 -8.40
N ALA A 359 26.01 -6.83 -8.34
CA ALA A 359 26.11 -5.66 -9.23
C ALA A 359 27.47 -4.98 -9.13
N ILE A 360 28.03 -4.86 -7.92
CA ILE A 360 29.33 -4.26 -7.67
C ILE A 360 30.45 -5.19 -8.20
N HIS A 361 30.43 -6.46 -7.83
CA HIS A 361 31.48 -7.42 -8.18
C HIS A 361 31.53 -7.72 -9.70
N HIS A 362 30.44 -7.57 -10.42
CA HIS A 362 30.45 -7.71 -11.88
C HIS A 362 31.14 -6.54 -12.60
N THR A 363 31.31 -5.42 -11.91
CA THR A 363 31.84 -4.19 -12.51
C THR A 363 33.23 -3.83 -11.97
N LEU A 364 33.44 -4.00 -10.67
CA LEU A 364 34.65 -3.59 -9.98
C LEU A 364 35.49 -4.80 -9.56
N THR A 365 36.79 -4.68 -9.71
CA THR A 365 37.77 -5.74 -9.34
C THR A 365 38.03 -5.77 -7.83
N SER A 366 37.92 -4.61 -7.18
CA SER A 366 38.09 -4.45 -5.73
C SER A 366 36.90 -3.68 -5.14
N ALA A 367 36.50 -4.03 -3.92
CA ALA A 367 35.52 -3.28 -3.17
C ALA A 367 35.99 -1.87 -2.80
N GLU A 368 37.29 -1.63 -2.75
CA GLU A 368 37.89 -0.32 -2.47
C GLU A 368 37.65 0.68 -3.61
N ASP A 369 37.44 0.20 -4.83
CA ASP A 369 37.13 1.05 -5.99
C ASP A 369 35.67 1.56 -5.97
N PHE A 370 34.88 1.09 -5.03
CA PHE A 370 33.49 1.51 -4.90
C PHE A 370 33.37 2.85 -4.17
N HIS A 371 32.68 3.80 -4.82
CA HIS A 371 32.38 5.09 -4.26
C HIS A 371 30.87 5.36 -4.31
N TYR A 372 30.24 5.55 -3.15
CA TYR A 372 28.79 5.79 -3.07
C TYR A 372 28.36 7.14 -3.70
N TRP A 373 29.29 8.07 -3.87
CA TRP A 373 29.05 9.37 -4.51
C TRP A 373 29.10 9.33 -6.03
N ASP A 374 29.66 8.25 -6.64
CA ASP A 374 29.68 8.04 -8.08
C ASP A 374 29.36 6.60 -8.47
N VAL A 375 28.09 6.36 -8.79
CA VAL A 375 27.59 5.04 -9.21
C VAL A 375 27.59 4.86 -10.74
N ARG A 376 27.99 5.88 -11.50
CA ARG A 376 27.98 5.86 -12.98
C ARG A 376 28.70 4.66 -13.59
N PRO A 377 29.89 4.25 -13.13
CA PRO A 377 30.59 3.09 -13.69
C PRO A 377 29.74 1.82 -13.63
N ILE A 378 29.09 1.56 -12.48
CA ILE A 378 28.25 0.37 -12.26
C ILE A 378 26.97 0.46 -13.09
N VAL A 379 26.29 1.61 -13.07
CA VAL A 379 25.06 1.83 -13.86
C VAL A 379 25.35 1.66 -15.34
N LYS A 380 26.41 2.26 -15.85
CA LYS A 380 26.80 2.16 -17.28
C LYS A 380 27.07 0.70 -17.66
N HIS A 381 27.96 0.03 -16.94
CA HIS A 381 28.35 -1.36 -17.23
C HIS A 381 27.13 -2.31 -17.24
N LEU A 382 26.28 -2.25 -16.21
CA LEU A 382 25.11 -3.12 -16.14
C LEU A 382 24.04 -2.79 -17.19
N THR A 383 23.89 -1.51 -17.54
CA THR A 383 22.98 -1.11 -18.62
C THR A 383 23.45 -1.61 -19.99
N GLU A 384 24.74 -1.47 -20.30
CA GLU A 384 25.36 -1.99 -21.52
C GLU A 384 25.22 -3.52 -21.60
N LYS A 385 25.52 -4.23 -20.51
CA LYS A 385 25.35 -5.69 -20.40
C LYS A 385 23.91 -6.13 -20.61
N MET A 386 22.95 -5.45 -19.98
CA MET A 386 21.51 -5.72 -20.13
C MET A 386 21.07 -5.53 -21.59
N THR A 387 21.52 -4.45 -22.24
CA THR A 387 21.22 -4.17 -23.66
C THR A 387 21.80 -5.24 -24.57
N ALA A 388 23.06 -5.65 -24.37
CA ALA A 388 23.71 -6.70 -25.16
C ALA A 388 23.01 -8.06 -25.01
N LEU A 389 22.58 -8.41 -23.80
CA LEU A 389 21.80 -9.63 -23.54
C LEU A 389 20.43 -9.61 -24.24
N SER A 390 19.74 -8.46 -24.19
CA SER A 390 18.46 -8.28 -24.90
C SER A 390 18.60 -8.40 -26.41
N MET A 391 19.66 -7.82 -26.98
CA MET A 391 19.93 -7.93 -28.43
C MET A 391 20.23 -9.38 -28.87
N ASN A 392 20.74 -10.22 -27.95
CA ASN A 392 20.98 -11.63 -28.19
C ASN A 392 19.81 -12.54 -27.74
N GLU A 393 18.62 -11.97 -27.52
CA GLU A 393 17.40 -12.67 -27.11
C GLU A 393 17.49 -13.42 -25.76
N LYS A 394 18.51 -13.10 -24.94
CA LYS A 394 18.74 -13.69 -23.61
C LYS A 394 17.98 -12.93 -22.52
N TYR A 395 16.66 -12.94 -22.63
CA TYR A 395 15.78 -12.10 -21.80
C TYR A 395 15.82 -12.42 -20.31
N GLU A 396 15.98 -13.69 -19.92
CA GLU A 396 16.11 -14.09 -18.52
C GLU A 396 17.40 -13.57 -17.88
N GLU A 397 18.53 -13.68 -18.61
CA GLU A 397 19.81 -13.14 -18.16
C GLU A 397 19.75 -11.61 -18.06
N ALA A 398 19.11 -10.93 -19.01
CA ALA A 398 18.89 -9.48 -19.00
C ALA A 398 18.02 -9.06 -17.80
N ALA A 399 16.96 -9.82 -17.49
CA ALA A 399 16.10 -9.58 -16.33
C ALA A 399 16.88 -9.73 -15.01
N ASN A 400 17.78 -10.70 -14.89
CA ASN A 400 18.63 -10.87 -13.73
C ASN A 400 19.57 -9.66 -13.54
N VAL A 401 20.23 -9.19 -14.61
CA VAL A 401 21.08 -7.98 -14.57
C VAL A 401 20.26 -6.76 -14.15
N ARG A 402 19.03 -6.59 -14.67
CA ARG A 402 18.11 -5.53 -14.25
C ARG A 402 17.79 -5.61 -12.75
N ASN A 403 17.54 -6.80 -12.22
CA ASN A 403 17.25 -7.00 -10.81
C ASN A 403 18.47 -6.65 -9.94
N GLN A 404 19.69 -7.01 -10.36
CA GLN A 404 20.94 -6.62 -9.71
C GLN A 404 21.11 -5.09 -9.67
N LEU A 405 20.92 -4.41 -10.81
CA LEU A 405 20.99 -2.95 -10.88
C LEU A 405 19.96 -2.29 -9.97
N GLY A 406 18.71 -2.78 -9.98
CA GLY A 406 17.64 -2.25 -9.14
C GLY A 406 17.94 -2.43 -7.64
N ALA A 407 18.40 -3.61 -7.22
CA ALA A 407 18.77 -3.89 -5.85
C ALA A 407 19.94 -3.00 -5.39
N PHE A 408 20.98 -2.87 -6.22
CA PHE A 408 22.11 -1.99 -5.97
C PHE A 408 21.69 -0.53 -5.76
N LEU A 409 20.92 0.03 -6.70
CA LEU A 409 20.47 1.42 -6.62
C LEU A 409 19.61 1.68 -5.39
N ARG A 410 18.68 0.79 -5.07
CA ARG A 410 17.84 0.93 -3.86
C ARG A 410 18.67 0.90 -2.58
N GLY A 411 19.61 -0.03 -2.45
CA GLY A 411 20.45 -0.15 -1.26
C GLY A 411 21.38 1.07 -1.08
N VAL A 412 22.07 1.49 -2.14
CA VAL A 412 22.96 2.66 -2.09
C VAL A 412 22.19 3.95 -1.90
N SER A 413 21.05 4.13 -2.60
CA SER A 413 20.18 5.31 -2.48
C SER A 413 19.66 5.46 -1.04
N ARG A 414 19.18 4.36 -0.46
CA ARG A 414 18.71 4.35 0.94
C ARG A 414 19.83 4.75 1.90
N GLY A 415 21.00 4.17 1.78
CA GLY A 415 22.17 4.50 2.61
C GLY A 415 22.62 5.95 2.48
N THR A 416 22.69 6.46 1.25
CA THR A 416 23.06 7.85 0.96
C THR A 416 22.09 8.84 1.60
N ARG A 417 20.79 8.60 1.47
CA ARG A 417 19.75 9.45 2.06
C ARG A 417 19.76 9.41 3.59
N ILE A 418 19.97 8.23 4.17
CA ILE A 418 20.12 8.06 5.62
C ILE A 418 21.31 8.89 6.12
N ARG A 419 22.49 8.74 5.52
CA ARG A 419 23.68 9.50 5.88
C ARG A 419 23.45 11.00 5.80
N ALA A 420 22.84 11.48 4.71
CA ALA A 420 22.53 12.89 4.53
C ALA A 420 21.67 13.46 5.66
N LEU A 421 20.67 12.72 6.17
CA LEU A 421 19.86 13.20 7.29
C LEU A 421 20.53 13.02 8.64
N THR A 422 21.27 11.93 8.85
CA THR A 422 21.90 11.64 10.14
C THR A 422 23.16 12.48 10.42
N SER A 423 23.75 13.08 9.39
CA SER A 423 24.86 14.04 9.55
C SER A 423 24.42 15.44 9.99
N LEU A 424 23.11 15.76 9.88
CA LEU A 424 22.61 17.10 10.19
C LEU A 424 22.38 17.30 11.69
N PRO A 425 23.02 18.31 12.29
CA PRO A 425 22.78 18.67 13.69
C PRO A 425 21.32 18.98 13.98
N GLU A 426 20.63 19.70 13.09
CA GLU A 426 19.22 20.00 13.24
C GLU A 426 18.51 20.26 11.91
N VAL A 427 17.30 19.73 11.78
CA VAL A 427 16.34 20.05 10.71
C VAL A 427 15.00 20.38 11.35
N ILE A 428 14.47 21.56 11.05
CA ILE A 428 13.09 21.94 11.37
C ILE A 428 12.29 21.90 10.08
N ALA A 429 11.24 21.09 10.07
CA ALA A 429 10.32 21.01 8.94
C ALA A 429 8.87 21.21 9.40
N ALA A 430 8.06 21.78 8.51
CA ALA A 430 6.65 22.04 8.76
C ALA A 430 5.79 21.50 7.62
N SER A 431 4.64 20.90 7.98
CA SER A 431 3.61 20.42 7.05
C SER A 431 2.28 21.08 7.36
N PRO A 432 1.51 21.54 6.35
CA PRO A 432 0.18 22.06 6.60
C PRO A 432 -0.78 20.91 6.93
N ILE A 433 -1.57 21.06 7.99
CA ILE A 433 -2.68 20.15 8.35
C ILE A 433 -4.00 20.71 7.81
N SER A 434 -4.18 22.01 7.94
CA SER A 434 -5.35 22.75 7.45
C SER A 434 -4.96 24.24 7.30
N PRO A 435 -5.82 25.10 6.76
CA PRO A 435 -5.52 26.54 6.68
C PRO A 435 -5.06 27.10 8.05
N ASN A 436 -3.89 27.72 8.10
CA ASN A 436 -3.24 28.29 9.28
C ASN A 436 -2.85 27.30 10.40
N VAL A 437 -2.95 25.98 10.19
CA VAL A 437 -2.54 24.95 11.15
C VAL A 437 -1.38 24.14 10.58
N TRP A 438 -0.28 24.12 11.31
CA TRP A 438 0.96 23.50 10.87
C TRP A 438 1.46 22.46 11.87
N GLU A 439 1.79 21.28 11.35
CA GLU A 439 2.59 20.27 12.03
C GLU A 439 4.06 20.64 11.89
N ILE A 440 4.79 20.72 12.99
CA ILE A 440 6.21 21.10 13.03
C ILE A 440 6.98 19.96 13.67
N VAL A 441 8.09 19.58 13.07
CA VAL A 441 8.99 18.54 13.58
C VAL A 441 10.39 19.09 13.75
N CYS A 442 11.07 18.65 14.81
CA CYS A 442 12.50 18.88 15.05
C CYS A 442 13.22 17.53 14.95
N ILE A 443 14.19 17.45 14.06
CA ILE A 443 14.99 16.26 13.79
C ILE A 443 16.45 16.63 14.07
N ARG A 444 17.15 15.83 14.90
CA ARG A 444 18.58 15.99 15.14
C ARG A 444 19.29 14.67 14.88
N TYR A 445 20.32 14.69 14.05
CA TYR A 445 21.11 13.51 13.68
C TYR A 445 20.21 12.31 13.28
N GLY A 446 19.17 12.55 12.46
CA GLY A 446 18.24 11.52 12.01
C GLY A 446 17.27 10.99 13.07
N ARG A 447 17.17 11.61 14.25
CA ARG A 447 16.24 11.28 15.32
C ARG A 447 15.15 12.34 15.45
N LEU A 448 13.90 11.94 15.56
CA LEU A 448 12.83 12.85 15.94
C LEU A 448 13.01 13.21 17.43
N VAL A 449 13.36 14.47 17.71
CA VAL A 449 13.57 14.96 19.08
C VAL A 449 12.41 15.78 19.61
N GLY A 450 11.51 16.23 18.73
CA GLY A 450 10.31 16.93 19.14
C GLY A 450 9.33 17.12 18.01
N SER A 451 8.05 17.33 18.34
CA SER A 451 7.01 17.73 17.41
C SER A 451 5.99 18.65 18.10
N ALA A 452 5.37 19.53 17.32
CA ALA A 452 4.36 20.46 17.82
C ALA A 452 3.34 20.78 16.72
N VAL A 453 2.19 21.32 17.12
CA VAL A 453 1.19 21.87 16.20
C VAL A 453 1.01 23.35 16.48
N SER A 454 1.29 24.19 15.49
CA SER A 454 0.92 25.61 15.52
C SER A 454 -0.47 25.78 14.92
N ARG A 455 -1.37 26.43 15.66
CA ARG A 455 -2.78 26.64 15.24
C ARG A 455 -3.01 28.02 14.62
N SER A 456 -1.96 28.79 14.42
CA SER A 456 -2.01 30.12 13.80
C SER A 456 -0.66 30.46 13.18
N ASN A 457 -0.69 31.12 12.03
CA ASN A 457 0.54 31.63 11.39
C ASN A 457 1.29 32.62 12.27
N SER A 458 0.59 33.37 13.13
CA SER A 458 1.21 34.34 14.06
C SER A 458 1.98 33.68 15.22
N THR A 459 1.71 32.42 15.52
CA THR A 459 2.36 31.69 16.63
C THR A 459 3.45 30.72 16.16
N ILE A 460 3.62 30.54 14.84
CA ILE A 460 4.51 29.50 14.29
C ILE A 460 5.95 29.70 14.75
N THR A 461 6.48 30.92 14.71
CA THR A 461 7.86 31.23 15.15
C THR A 461 8.06 30.90 16.63
N LYS A 462 7.15 31.31 17.49
CA LYS A 462 7.22 30.98 18.92
C LYS A 462 7.12 29.49 19.18
N THR A 463 6.30 28.78 18.40
CA THR A 463 6.20 27.31 18.50
C THR A 463 7.50 26.63 18.11
N ILE A 464 8.17 27.13 17.06
CA ILE A 464 9.48 26.61 16.62
C ILE A 464 10.55 26.87 17.70
N GLU A 465 10.66 28.09 18.21
CA GLU A 465 11.60 28.44 19.27
C GLU A 465 11.39 27.61 20.54
N SER A 466 10.13 27.43 20.94
CA SER A 466 9.79 26.58 22.08
C SER A 466 10.20 25.12 21.81
N LEU A 467 9.92 24.61 20.61
CA LEU A 467 10.24 23.24 20.22
C LEU A 467 11.77 23.01 20.22
N GLN A 468 12.56 23.94 19.68
CA GLN A 468 14.02 23.87 19.68
C GLN A 468 14.62 23.85 21.09
N ASN A 469 14.06 24.68 21.99
CA ASN A 469 14.55 24.82 23.36
C ASN A 469 14.16 23.62 24.26
N THR A 470 13.05 22.96 23.96
CA THR A 470 12.54 21.81 24.76
C THR A 470 12.93 20.44 24.20
N SER A 471 13.44 20.39 22.97
CA SER A 471 13.83 19.13 22.31
C SER A 471 15.10 18.53 22.88
N GLU A 472 15.18 17.20 22.86
CA GLU A 472 16.36 16.43 23.31
C GLU A 472 17.66 16.93 22.63
N VAL A 473 18.68 17.21 23.42
CA VAL A 473 20.00 17.61 22.91
C VAL A 473 20.81 16.37 22.58
N LEU A 474 21.29 16.28 21.36
CA LEU A 474 22.11 15.17 20.87
C LEU A 474 23.49 15.68 20.44
N THR A 475 24.50 14.82 20.57
CA THR A 475 25.87 15.10 20.13
C THR A 475 26.17 14.38 18.83
N SER A 476 27.07 14.92 18.04
CA SER A 476 27.58 14.24 16.83
C SER A 476 28.27 12.91 17.19
N SER A 477 28.23 11.99 16.25
CA SER A 477 28.85 10.67 16.40
C SER A 477 29.39 10.21 15.03
N ASP A 478 30.45 9.40 15.04
CA ASP A 478 30.99 8.78 13.82
C ASP A 478 30.14 7.60 13.31
N GLN A 479 29.03 7.30 13.98
CA GLN A 479 28.11 6.25 13.55
C GLN A 479 27.07 6.80 12.55
N VAL A 480 26.68 5.99 11.56
CA VAL A 480 25.64 6.39 10.58
C VAL A 480 24.23 6.46 11.21
N LEU A 481 23.98 5.65 12.24
CA LEU A 481 22.73 5.63 12.98
C LEU A 481 22.98 5.77 14.49
N PRO A 482 23.51 6.93 14.96
CA PRO A 482 23.96 7.06 16.33
C PRO A 482 22.82 7.06 17.36
N HIS A 483 21.65 7.59 16.97
CA HIS A 483 20.58 7.90 17.91
C HIS A 483 19.21 7.32 17.52
N SER A 484 19.12 6.67 16.34
CA SER A 484 17.86 6.17 15.79
C SER A 484 18.04 4.84 15.07
N THR A 485 16.95 4.14 14.80
CA THR A 485 16.95 2.97 13.92
C THR A 485 16.78 3.42 12.47
N TYR A 486 17.17 2.56 11.51
CA TYR A 486 16.96 2.87 10.10
C TYR A 486 15.48 3.07 9.76
N GLU A 487 14.58 2.31 10.39
CA GLU A 487 13.12 2.45 10.17
C GLU A 487 12.59 3.81 10.65
N GLU A 488 13.17 4.37 11.72
CA GLU A 488 12.84 5.72 12.17
C GLU A 488 13.29 6.76 11.15
N VAL A 489 14.56 6.67 10.70
CA VAL A 489 15.10 7.59 9.68
C VAL A 489 14.34 7.49 8.38
N GLU A 490 13.98 6.30 7.94
CA GLU A 490 13.18 6.09 6.72
C GLU A 490 11.79 6.74 6.84
N LYS A 491 11.13 6.63 7.99
CA LYS A 491 9.85 7.32 8.22
C LYS A 491 10.01 8.85 8.18
N LEU A 492 11.09 9.37 8.74
CA LEU A 492 11.38 10.81 8.70
C LEU A 492 11.69 11.28 7.28
N LEU A 493 12.47 10.53 6.51
CA LEU A 493 12.73 10.83 5.10
C LEU A 493 11.43 10.80 4.28
N ASN A 494 10.57 9.80 4.47
CA ASN A 494 9.26 9.74 3.81
C ASN A 494 8.32 10.88 4.24
N PHE A 495 8.43 11.37 5.46
CA PHE A 495 7.72 12.57 5.88
C PHE A 495 8.25 13.82 5.17
N LEU A 496 9.57 13.96 5.07
CA LEU A 496 10.23 15.10 4.43
C LEU A 496 10.05 15.13 2.90
N ASP A 497 9.79 13.99 2.27
CA ASP A 497 9.53 13.86 0.81
C ASP A 497 8.09 14.26 0.41
N ARG A 498 7.20 14.57 1.33
CA ARG A 498 5.81 14.95 1.00
C ARG A 498 5.78 16.28 0.26
N GLU A 499 4.89 16.41 -0.73
CA GLU A 499 4.80 17.57 -1.63
C GLU A 499 4.64 18.93 -0.91
N HIS A 500 4.00 18.97 0.24
CA HIS A 500 3.67 20.20 0.96
C HIS A 500 4.59 20.51 2.13
N ILE A 501 5.67 19.75 2.31
CA ILE A 501 6.66 20.01 3.36
C ILE A 501 7.40 21.33 3.06
N ARG A 502 7.64 22.08 4.12
CA ARG A 502 8.49 23.26 4.14
C ARG A 502 9.66 23.01 5.07
N LEU A 503 10.85 23.10 4.56
CA LEU A 503 12.06 23.15 5.37
C LEU A 503 12.17 24.57 5.94
N VAL A 504 12.08 24.68 7.27
CA VAL A 504 12.08 25.97 7.98
C VAL A 504 13.50 26.39 8.35
N SER A 505 14.28 25.44 8.84
CA SER A 505 15.67 25.65 9.24
C SER A 505 16.47 24.35 9.09
N ILE A 506 17.72 24.48 8.67
CA ILE A 506 18.70 23.39 8.62
C ILE A 506 20.00 23.91 9.22
N ILE A 507 20.51 23.22 10.22
CA ILE A 507 21.88 23.43 10.72
C ILE A 507 22.74 22.33 10.11
N GLY A 508 23.82 22.72 9.44
CA GLY A 508 24.67 21.84 8.66
C GLY A 508 24.39 21.94 7.16
N GLU A 509 24.95 21.03 6.39
CA GLU A 509 24.85 20.99 4.93
C GLU A 509 24.08 19.75 4.50
N TRP A 510 22.89 19.94 3.93
CA TRP A 510 22.11 18.84 3.36
C TRP A 510 22.39 18.72 1.87
N ALA A 511 23.26 17.81 1.54
CA ALA A 511 23.65 17.52 0.15
C ALA A 511 23.51 16.04 -0.16
N LEU A 512 23.15 15.76 -1.41
CA LEU A 512 23.20 14.42 -2.00
C LEU A 512 24.17 14.44 -3.17
N PRO A 513 24.99 13.39 -3.37
CA PRO A 513 25.91 13.31 -4.49
C PRO A 513 25.18 13.39 -5.83
N ILE A 514 25.61 14.27 -6.74
CA ILE A 514 25.00 14.44 -8.06
C ILE A 514 25.05 13.15 -8.89
N PHE A 515 26.12 12.37 -8.76
CA PHE A 515 26.31 11.10 -9.45
C PHE A 515 26.02 9.90 -8.56
N GLY A 516 25.37 10.12 -7.43
CA GLY A 516 24.96 9.08 -6.49
C GLY A 516 23.72 8.30 -6.96
N ALA A 517 23.41 7.22 -6.23
CA ALA A 517 22.30 6.34 -6.54
C ALA A 517 20.92 7.02 -6.55
N PRO A 518 20.59 7.98 -5.68
CA PRO A 518 19.30 8.67 -5.75
C PRO A 518 19.04 9.35 -7.10
N SER A 519 20.07 10.02 -7.65
CA SER A 519 19.98 10.68 -8.94
C SER A 519 19.87 9.70 -10.11
N ALA A 520 20.65 8.61 -10.07
CA ALA A 520 20.60 7.55 -11.07
C ALA A 520 19.25 6.83 -11.07
N GLN A 521 18.68 6.54 -9.91
CA GLN A 521 17.36 5.92 -9.77
C GLN A 521 16.27 6.81 -10.38
N TYR A 522 16.27 8.10 -10.09
CA TYR A 522 15.32 9.07 -10.65
C TYR A 522 15.38 9.12 -12.19
N VAL A 523 16.58 9.12 -12.76
CA VAL A 523 16.76 9.13 -14.22
C VAL A 523 16.19 7.86 -14.86
N LEU A 524 16.46 6.69 -14.29
CA LEU A 524 15.97 5.39 -14.80
C LEU A 524 14.45 5.28 -14.69
N GLU A 525 13.86 5.72 -13.59
CA GLU A 525 12.40 5.72 -13.41
C GLU A 525 11.73 6.65 -14.42
N ARG A 526 12.30 7.82 -14.68
CA ARG A 526 11.80 8.78 -15.66
C ARG A 526 11.91 8.26 -17.10
N GLN A 527 12.98 7.55 -17.44
CA GLN A 527 13.13 6.87 -18.73
C GLN A 527 12.07 5.76 -18.88
N ARG A 528 11.90 4.91 -17.88
CA ARG A 528 10.88 3.86 -17.87
C ARG A 528 9.47 4.41 -18.09
N ASN A 529 9.11 5.51 -17.44
CA ASN A 529 7.80 6.14 -17.59
C ASN A 529 7.61 6.73 -19.00
N ARG A 530 8.68 7.28 -19.62
CA ARG A 530 8.66 7.74 -21.01
C ARG A 530 8.48 6.59 -22.01
N ASP A 531 9.18 5.48 -21.80
CA ASP A 531 9.11 4.30 -22.67
C ASP A 531 7.72 3.65 -22.57
N GLN A 532 7.13 3.58 -21.39
CA GLN A 532 5.74 3.12 -21.19
C GLN A 532 4.73 4.09 -21.84
N GLY A 533 4.93 5.40 -21.73
CA GLY A 533 4.13 6.42 -22.41
C GLY A 533 4.23 6.31 -23.94
N ASN A 534 5.42 6.09 -24.47
CA ASN A 534 5.64 5.89 -25.90
C ASN A 534 5.06 4.56 -26.39
N ALA A 535 5.21 3.46 -25.65
CA ALA A 535 4.60 2.18 -25.99
C ALA A 535 3.06 2.29 -26.09
N ASN A 536 2.43 3.01 -25.17
CA ASN A 536 0.99 3.27 -25.20
C ASN A 536 0.57 4.17 -26.37
N LEU A 537 1.43 5.13 -26.79
CA LEU A 537 1.20 5.95 -27.98
C LEU A 537 1.35 5.14 -29.27
N TRP A 538 2.31 4.22 -29.35
CA TRP A 538 2.49 3.30 -30.46
C TRP A 538 1.31 2.34 -30.62
N LEU A 539 0.83 1.75 -29.52
CA LEU A 539 -0.35 0.89 -29.53
C LEU A 539 -1.62 1.63 -29.98
N SER A 540 -1.79 2.88 -29.53
CA SER A 540 -2.93 3.72 -29.94
C SER A 540 -2.84 4.18 -31.41
N SER A 541 -1.64 4.39 -31.95
CA SER A 541 -1.44 4.75 -33.36
C SER A 541 -1.55 3.53 -34.30
N ALA A 542 -1.12 2.35 -33.88
CA ALA A 542 -1.29 1.11 -34.63
C ALA A 542 -2.77 0.70 -34.73
N GLN A 543 -3.57 0.96 -33.70
CA GLN A 543 -5.03 0.77 -33.74
C GLN A 543 -5.75 1.78 -34.64
N ARG A 544 -5.22 2.99 -34.84
CA ARG A 544 -5.78 4.00 -35.79
C ARG A 544 -5.37 3.77 -37.24
N ALA A 545 -4.33 2.99 -37.49
CA ALA A 545 -3.89 2.66 -38.87
C ALA A 545 -4.59 1.42 -39.46
N ASN A 546 -5.33 0.67 -38.63
CA ASN A 546 -6.08 -0.53 -39.03
C ASN A 546 -7.62 -0.32 -39.04
N ASN A 547 -8.08 0.94 -38.94
CA ASN A 547 -9.46 1.35 -39.20
C ASN A 547 -9.49 2.27 -40.47
#